data_d2db7388f235a4b88cc49df1105830c0
#
_entry.id   d2db7388f235a4b88cc49df1105830c0
#
_cell.length_a   1.000
_cell.length_b   1.000
_cell.length_c   1.000
_cell.angle_alpha   90.00
_cell.angle_beta   90.00
_cell.angle_gamma   90.00
#
_symmetry.space_group_name_H-M   'P 1'
#
loop_
_entity.id
_entity.type
_entity.pdbx_description
1 polymer ?
#
loop_
_entity_poly.entity_id
_entity_poly.type
_entity_poly.pdbx_seq_one_letter_code
_entity_poly.pdbx_strand_id
1 'polypeptide(L)'
;KRKSYAPAFAPTFAFRIYLLILALLFHLLAVGAVSLDNGDFGDRYYYRTEFSATEATKRFGVITDMRLDMHVTLFGERASDDGPSGGETVNPFESTTDPAATTAPADTSDTTEATTEPPAPIEYGDNVMDIDFAALAEKETNKDIKAAHEYFGSLTPTKKNAYTGMFKGKNLIFMTLEGFSYKTIDKDRTPILYKMATEGFVFNNYYNSLWGGSTATGEYTTMTGLFHNSAKCLEMSAKDNMYFAMGNQLSRIGYKTYAFHNHYYTYYGRDKSHPNFGYEFIAINHGLEGLTDCWPRSDYEMAVATLPYYINLKQPWHAYYMTVSGHANYSFMGNNMSKRHKDVVENLTCSDNVKAYHACQYEVELMLEELVRQLDEAGELENTVFVMNADHYPYALTDSELAELYGIPEAGIHKNFDLLRNGLILWSASMTEPVVVDKPCSAIDIIPTLSNLFGLEYDSRLFAGVDILSDTMPLVILNQDGDGSAWNWINAYGEYHSATKTFTPYPGFEASDEEIAAYVKPMNGVVQRKN
;
A
#
# COMPACT_ATOMS: atom_id res chain seq x y z
N LYS A 1 39.57 -45.64 -26.37
CA LYS A 1 38.57 -45.66 -27.46
C LYS A 1 37.30 -44.96 -26.93
N ARG A 2 37.10 -43.69 -27.27
CA ARG A 2 35.82 -42.98 -27.04
C ARG A 2 34.84 -43.50 -28.09
N LYS A 3 33.77 -44.15 -27.69
CA LYS A 3 32.61 -44.43 -28.56
C LYS A 3 31.92 -43.11 -28.83
N SER A 4 31.97 -42.59 -30.07
CA SER A 4 31.14 -41.51 -30.53
C SER A 4 29.70 -42.03 -30.66
N TYR A 5 28.81 -41.56 -29.81
CA TYR A 5 27.37 -41.76 -30.04
C TYR A 5 26.95 -40.77 -31.13
N ALA A 6 26.78 -41.26 -32.35
CA ALA A 6 26.02 -40.54 -33.35
C ALA A 6 24.53 -40.56 -32.97
N PRO A 7 23.80 -39.45 -33.04
CA PRO A 7 22.36 -39.49 -32.78
C PRO A 7 21.68 -40.40 -33.80
N ALA A 8 20.86 -41.32 -33.33
CA ALA A 8 20.17 -42.33 -34.16
C ALA A 8 19.15 -41.71 -35.15
N PHE A 9 18.90 -40.40 -35.10
CA PHE A 9 17.97 -39.69 -35.97
C PHE A 9 18.51 -38.31 -36.32
N ALA A 10 18.85 -38.05 -37.57
CA ALA A 10 19.15 -36.74 -38.10
C ALA A 10 17.95 -36.28 -38.95
N PRO A 11 17.08 -35.37 -38.42
CA PRO A 11 15.90 -34.93 -39.18
C PRO A 11 16.31 -34.20 -40.45
N THR A 12 15.61 -34.51 -41.56
CA THR A 12 15.80 -33.83 -42.85
C THR A 12 15.53 -32.35 -42.72
N PHE A 13 16.13 -31.53 -43.61
CA PHE A 13 15.90 -30.07 -43.60
C PHE A 13 14.40 -29.73 -43.71
N ALA A 14 13.65 -30.42 -44.54
CA ALA A 14 12.20 -30.26 -44.67
C ALA A 14 11.45 -30.55 -43.37
N PHE A 15 11.86 -31.59 -42.63
CA PHE A 15 11.27 -31.94 -41.34
C PHE A 15 11.57 -30.88 -40.27
N ARG A 16 12.75 -30.28 -40.27
CA ARG A 16 13.10 -29.15 -39.38
C ARG A 16 12.24 -27.93 -39.68
N ILE A 17 12.04 -27.60 -40.96
CA ILE A 17 11.15 -26.50 -41.36
C ILE A 17 9.72 -26.79 -40.92
N TYR A 18 9.22 -28.02 -41.13
CA TYR A 18 7.89 -28.40 -40.68
C TYR A 18 7.70 -28.23 -39.16
N LEU A 19 8.67 -28.67 -38.36
CA LEU A 19 8.63 -28.47 -36.90
C LEU A 19 8.65 -26.99 -36.51
N LEU A 20 9.42 -26.15 -37.21
CA LEU A 20 9.43 -24.69 -36.97
C LEU A 20 8.08 -24.05 -37.29
N ILE A 21 7.47 -24.42 -38.43
CA ILE A 21 6.15 -23.94 -38.82
C ILE A 21 5.09 -24.39 -37.81
N LEU A 22 5.15 -25.64 -37.36
CA LEU A 22 4.24 -26.18 -36.39
C LEU A 22 4.38 -25.46 -35.04
N ALA A 23 5.61 -25.23 -34.56
CA ALA A 23 5.88 -24.46 -33.35
C ALA A 23 5.38 -23.02 -33.43
N LEU A 24 5.58 -22.36 -34.59
CA LEU A 24 5.07 -21.02 -34.85
C LEU A 24 3.53 -20.99 -34.82
N LEU A 25 2.89 -21.97 -35.45
CA LEU A 25 1.43 -22.09 -35.45
C LEU A 25 0.88 -22.26 -34.03
N PHE A 26 1.45 -23.16 -33.25
CA PHE A 26 1.06 -23.34 -31.83
C PHE A 26 1.29 -22.06 -31.01
N HIS A 27 2.40 -21.38 -31.25
CA HIS A 27 2.67 -20.10 -30.61
C HIS A 27 1.62 -19.02 -30.95
N LEU A 28 1.26 -18.88 -32.23
CA LEU A 28 0.23 -17.94 -32.66
C LEU A 28 -1.16 -18.29 -32.11
N LEU A 29 -1.49 -19.59 -32.00
CA LEU A 29 -2.73 -20.03 -31.37
C LEU A 29 -2.75 -19.72 -29.88
N ALA A 30 -1.63 -19.92 -29.16
CA ALA A 30 -1.51 -19.59 -27.75
C ALA A 30 -1.64 -18.08 -27.50
N VAL A 31 -0.96 -17.24 -28.29
CA VAL A 31 -1.07 -15.77 -28.23
C VAL A 31 -2.49 -15.33 -28.55
N GLY A 32 -3.14 -15.98 -29.52
CA GLY A 32 -4.54 -15.72 -29.85
C GLY A 32 -5.48 -16.03 -28.69
N ALA A 33 -5.30 -17.20 -28.04
CA ALA A 33 -6.10 -17.60 -26.89
C ALA A 33 -5.95 -16.62 -25.71
N VAL A 34 -4.70 -16.27 -25.38
CA VAL A 34 -4.40 -15.27 -24.34
C VAL A 34 -5.02 -13.91 -24.65
N SER A 35 -5.08 -13.52 -25.94
CA SER A 35 -5.64 -12.23 -26.37
C SER A 35 -7.17 -12.17 -26.28
N LEU A 36 -7.86 -13.30 -26.10
CA LEU A 36 -9.32 -13.38 -25.95
C LEU A 36 -9.75 -13.24 -24.49
N ASP A 37 -8.83 -13.35 -23.53
CA ASP A 37 -9.13 -13.13 -22.12
C ASP A 37 -9.11 -11.62 -21.83
N ASN A 38 -10.30 -11.08 -21.59
CA ASN A 38 -10.52 -9.65 -21.32
C ASN A 38 -10.75 -9.35 -19.83
N GLY A 39 -10.45 -10.30 -18.92
CA GLY A 39 -10.50 -10.06 -17.47
C GLY A 39 -9.44 -9.03 -17.05
N ASP A 40 -9.74 -8.19 -16.07
CA ASP A 40 -8.88 -7.09 -15.61
C ASP A 40 -7.48 -7.55 -15.14
N PHE A 41 -7.36 -8.81 -14.70
CA PHE A 41 -6.10 -9.48 -14.33
C PHE A 41 -6.04 -10.87 -14.98
N GLY A 42 -6.54 -10.97 -16.20
CA GLY A 42 -6.53 -12.19 -16.99
C GLY A 42 -5.19 -12.49 -17.65
N ASP A 43 -5.15 -13.57 -18.43
CA ASP A 43 -3.95 -14.02 -19.14
C ASP A 43 -3.38 -12.94 -20.07
N ARG A 44 -4.26 -12.13 -20.71
CA ARG A 44 -3.84 -11.00 -21.57
C ARG A 44 -3.06 -9.93 -20.79
N TYR A 45 -3.50 -9.62 -19.56
CA TYR A 45 -2.85 -8.63 -18.71
C TYR A 45 -1.42 -9.06 -18.38
N TYR A 46 -1.22 -10.25 -17.82
CA TYR A 46 0.11 -10.77 -17.47
C TYR A 46 1.01 -11.05 -18.66
N TYR A 47 0.44 -11.30 -19.83
CA TYR A 47 1.23 -11.51 -21.04
C TYR A 47 1.72 -10.22 -21.71
N ARG A 48 0.98 -9.12 -21.56
CA ARG A 48 1.21 -7.88 -22.34
C ARG A 48 1.60 -6.67 -21.50
N THR A 49 1.16 -6.59 -20.26
CA THR A 49 1.21 -5.35 -19.48
C THR A 49 2.14 -5.44 -18.30
N GLU A 50 1.95 -6.42 -17.47
CA GLU A 50 2.71 -6.57 -16.23
C GLU A 50 3.42 -7.93 -16.20
N PHE A 51 4.76 -7.90 -16.08
CA PHE A 51 5.54 -9.11 -15.95
C PHE A 51 5.59 -9.56 -14.48
N SER A 52 5.01 -10.72 -14.21
CA SER A 52 5.19 -11.47 -12.97
C SER A 52 5.70 -12.87 -13.33
N ALA A 53 6.93 -13.19 -12.96
CA ALA A 53 7.53 -14.50 -13.27
C ALA A 53 6.68 -15.66 -12.74
N THR A 54 6.12 -15.52 -11.53
CA THR A 54 5.25 -16.54 -10.92
C THR A 54 3.96 -16.75 -11.72
N GLU A 55 3.26 -15.68 -12.07
CA GLU A 55 2.02 -15.79 -12.85
C GLU A 55 2.29 -16.18 -14.29
N ALA A 56 3.36 -15.66 -14.89
CA ALA A 56 3.78 -16.06 -16.24
C ALA A 56 4.14 -17.55 -16.31
N THR A 57 4.85 -18.09 -15.31
CA THR A 57 5.17 -19.53 -15.23
C THR A 57 3.91 -20.38 -15.04
N LYS A 58 3.01 -20.00 -14.12
CA LYS A 58 1.75 -20.71 -13.86
C LYS A 58 0.84 -20.77 -15.08
N ARG A 59 0.68 -19.62 -15.77
CA ARG A 59 -0.29 -19.44 -16.86
C ARG A 59 0.25 -19.87 -18.22
N PHE A 60 1.53 -19.60 -18.48
CA PHE A 60 2.14 -19.73 -19.83
C PHE A 60 3.29 -20.72 -19.87
N GLY A 61 3.75 -21.22 -18.74
CA GLY A 61 4.87 -22.13 -18.62
C GLY A 61 6.25 -21.46 -18.75
N VAL A 62 7.29 -22.18 -18.28
CA VAL A 62 8.66 -21.67 -18.11
C VAL A 62 9.27 -21.04 -19.37
N ILE A 63 9.03 -21.60 -20.56
CA ILE A 63 9.62 -21.08 -21.81
C ILE A 63 9.03 -19.71 -22.17
N THR A 64 7.73 -19.53 -21.96
CA THR A 64 7.05 -18.24 -22.22
C THR A 64 7.46 -17.21 -21.18
N ASP A 65 7.56 -17.62 -19.92
CA ASP A 65 8.07 -16.81 -18.82
C ASP A 65 9.48 -16.29 -19.13
N MET A 66 10.44 -17.16 -19.45
CA MET A 66 11.80 -16.74 -19.86
C MET A 66 11.81 -15.76 -21.03
N ARG A 67 10.88 -15.92 -21.99
CA ARG A 67 10.75 -15.00 -23.13
C ARG A 67 10.20 -13.64 -22.69
N LEU A 68 9.22 -13.62 -21.80
CA LEU A 68 8.65 -12.38 -21.26
C LEU A 68 9.67 -11.65 -20.40
N ASP A 69 10.39 -12.35 -19.54
CA ASP A 69 11.48 -11.83 -18.72
C ASP A 69 12.58 -11.19 -19.59
N MET A 70 13.03 -11.90 -20.63
CA MET A 70 14.00 -11.36 -21.58
C MET A 70 13.46 -10.16 -22.35
N HIS A 71 12.17 -10.13 -22.68
CA HIS A 71 11.54 -8.99 -23.33
C HIS A 71 11.50 -7.75 -22.41
N VAL A 72 11.08 -7.94 -21.16
CA VAL A 72 11.04 -6.87 -20.14
C VAL A 72 12.46 -6.36 -19.86
N THR A 73 13.42 -7.26 -19.72
CA THR A 73 14.83 -6.91 -19.50
C THR A 73 15.44 -6.08 -20.64
N LEU A 74 15.08 -6.37 -21.91
CA LEU A 74 15.64 -5.71 -23.09
C LEU A 74 14.90 -4.45 -23.54
N PHE A 75 13.58 -4.39 -23.32
CA PHE A 75 12.70 -3.39 -23.92
C PHE A 75 11.79 -2.66 -22.94
N GLY A 76 11.81 -3.03 -21.65
CA GLY A 76 10.89 -2.55 -20.64
C GLY A 76 9.48 -3.15 -20.75
N GLU A 77 8.63 -2.91 -19.75
CA GLU A 77 7.22 -3.33 -19.75
C GLU A 77 6.38 -2.47 -20.72
N ARG A 78 5.35 -3.07 -21.32
CA ARG A 78 4.48 -2.38 -22.28
C ARG A 78 3.24 -1.83 -21.57
N ALA A 79 2.93 -0.55 -21.76
CA ALA A 79 1.66 0.03 -21.38
C ALA A 79 0.50 -0.59 -22.19
N SER A 80 -0.60 -0.97 -21.51
CA SER A 80 -1.80 -1.52 -22.18
C SER A 80 -2.75 -0.40 -22.64
N ASP A 81 -3.37 -0.62 -23.79
CA ASP A 81 -4.36 0.29 -24.39
C ASP A 81 -5.73 -0.36 -24.27
N ASP A 82 -6.47 -0.30 -23.25
CA ASP A 82 -7.92 -0.57 -23.20
C ASP A 82 -8.41 -0.69 -21.74
N GLY A 83 -9.35 0.18 -21.35
CA GLY A 83 -10.09 0.11 -20.08
C GLY A 83 -11.57 -0.26 -20.33
N PRO A 84 -12.22 -0.96 -19.42
CA PRO A 84 -13.63 -1.33 -19.54
C PRO A 84 -14.61 -0.27 -19.03
N SER A 85 -15.79 -0.29 -19.59
CA SER A 85 -16.92 0.60 -19.35
C SER A 85 -17.88 0.09 -18.27
N GLY A 86 -18.52 1.04 -17.59
CA GLY A 86 -19.29 0.95 -16.37
C GLY A 86 -20.54 0.04 -16.31
N GLY A 87 -20.94 -0.24 -15.09
CA GLY A 87 -22.17 -0.92 -14.71
C GLY A 87 -22.93 -0.16 -13.60
N GLU A 88 -24.24 -0.28 -13.63
CA GLU A 88 -25.26 0.52 -12.97
C GLU A 88 -25.30 0.48 -11.43
N THR A 89 -25.72 1.60 -10.85
CA THR A 89 -25.88 1.85 -9.42
C THR A 89 -27.32 1.64 -8.92
N VAL A 90 -27.45 1.07 -7.72
CA VAL A 90 -28.69 1.08 -6.93
C VAL A 90 -28.40 1.57 -5.51
N ASN A 91 -29.19 2.54 -5.07
CA ASN A 91 -29.08 3.16 -3.75
C ASN A 91 -30.18 2.65 -2.81
N PRO A 92 -29.90 2.35 -1.54
CA PRO A 92 -30.78 2.78 -0.47
C PRO A 92 -30.06 3.15 0.83
N PHE A 93 -30.51 4.21 1.47
CA PHE A 93 -30.09 4.62 2.82
C PHE A 93 -31.24 4.69 3.80
N GLU A 94 -30.97 4.24 5.01
CA GLU A 94 -31.47 4.85 6.24
C GLU A 94 -30.52 4.59 7.41
N SER A 95 -30.36 5.61 8.22
CA SER A 95 -29.46 5.75 9.36
C SER A 95 -30.01 4.99 10.58
N THR A 96 -29.15 4.33 11.35
CA THR A 96 -29.44 3.94 12.72
C THR A 96 -28.30 4.30 13.67
N THR A 97 -28.73 4.78 14.80
CA THR A 97 -28.06 5.41 15.93
C THR A 97 -27.03 4.54 16.65
N ASP A 98 -26.07 5.24 17.29
CA ASP A 98 -24.97 4.80 18.13
C ASP A 98 -25.28 3.74 19.19
N PRO A 99 -24.31 2.91 19.53
CA PRO A 99 -24.18 2.41 20.90
C PRO A 99 -22.90 2.87 21.61
N ALA A 100 -23.07 3.03 22.89
CA ALA A 100 -22.29 3.69 23.90
C ALA A 100 -20.82 3.22 24.08
N ALA A 101 -20.00 4.18 24.52
CA ALA A 101 -18.62 4.04 24.98
C ALA A 101 -18.47 3.02 26.12
N THR A 102 -17.47 2.16 26.01
CA THR A 102 -17.00 1.29 27.10
C THR A 102 -15.79 1.94 27.78
N THR A 103 -15.92 2.11 29.08
CA THR A 103 -14.92 2.64 30.01
C THR A 103 -13.85 1.59 30.33
N ALA A 104 -12.59 2.02 30.33
CA ALA A 104 -11.47 1.26 30.87
C ALA A 104 -11.47 1.23 32.42
N PRO A 105 -10.94 0.18 33.08
CA PRO A 105 -10.89 0.11 34.52
C PRO A 105 -9.78 0.97 35.12
N ALA A 106 -10.12 1.74 36.13
CA ALA A 106 -9.20 2.52 36.94
C ALA A 106 -8.51 1.63 37.98
N ASP A 107 -7.21 1.78 38.08
CA ASP A 107 -6.43 1.21 39.21
C ASP A 107 -6.30 2.27 40.32
N THR A 108 -6.59 1.85 41.53
CA THR A 108 -6.63 2.69 42.72
C THR A 108 -5.28 2.75 43.41
N SER A 109 -4.73 3.94 43.56
CA SER A 109 -3.84 4.21 44.72
C SER A 109 -4.11 5.61 45.28
N ASP A 110 -4.45 5.59 46.55
CA ASP A 110 -4.76 6.67 47.46
C ASP A 110 -3.64 7.72 47.54
N THR A 111 -3.99 9.00 47.40
CA THR A 111 -3.47 10.06 48.29
C THR A 111 -4.16 11.42 48.07
N THR A 112 -4.79 11.90 49.14
CA THR A 112 -5.07 13.29 49.53
C THR A 112 -5.85 14.23 48.60
N GLU A 113 -7.02 14.63 49.14
CA GLU A 113 -7.96 15.61 48.66
C GLU A 113 -7.35 16.97 48.27
N ALA A 114 -7.58 17.32 47.00
CA ALA A 114 -7.87 18.69 46.63
C ALA A 114 -9.05 18.58 45.64
N THR A 115 -10.23 19.07 46.08
CA THR A 115 -11.44 19.17 45.26
C THR A 115 -11.23 20.17 44.15
N THR A 116 -10.80 19.67 43.00
CA THR A 116 -10.97 20.35 41.72
C THR A 116 -11.95 19.52 40.91
N GLU A 117 -13.07 20.13 40.51
CA GLU A 117 -13.98 19.52 39.54
C GLU A 117 -13.16 19.02 38.34
N PRO A 118 -13.47 17.82 37.80
CA PRO A 118 -12.82 17.35 36.59
C PRO A 118 -12.97 18.43 35.50
N PRO A 119 -11.93 18.75 34.73
CA PRO A 119 -12.07 19.65 33.60
C PRO A 119 -13.18 19.13 32.68
N ALA A 120 -14.04 20.04 32.24
CA ALA A 120 -15.12 19.71 31.31
C ALA A 120 -14.52 18.98 30.09
N PRO A 121 -15.19 17.95 29.54
CA PRO A 121 -14.73 17.25 28.34
C PRO A 121 -14.46 18.25 27.21
N ILE A 122 -13.31 18.15 26.58
CA ILE A 122 -12.97 18.98 25.43
C ILE A 122 -13.89 18.57 24.27
N GLU A 123 -14.76 19.45 23.82
CA GLU A 123 -15.52 19.24 22.59
C GLU A 123 -14.65 19.58 21.38
N TYR A 124 -14.35 18.57 20.58
CA TYR A 124 -13.64 18.73 19.32
C TYR A 124 -14.64 19.03 18.19
N GLY A 125 -14.33 20.03 17.35
CA GLY A 125 -15.09 20.32 16.13
C GLY A 125 -14.89 19.25 15.05
N ASP A 126 -15.73 19.28 14.03
CA ASP A 126 -15.68 18.36 12.91
C ASP A 126 -14.54 18.69 11.93
N ASN A 127 -14.06 17.66 11.21
CA ASN A 127 -13.14 17.80 10.08
C ASN A 127 -13.95 18.04 8.81
N VAL A 128 -14.36 19.26 8.58
CA VAL A 128 -15.16 19.71 7.43
C VAL A 128 -14.60 20.95 6.79
N MET A 129 -14.85 21.10 5.49
CA MET A 129 -14.66 22.33 4.73
C MET A 129 -16.01 23.03 4.51
N ASP A 130 -15.98 24.31 4.13
CA ASP A 130 -17.19 25.07 3.79
C ASP A 130 -17.71 24.67 2.40
N ILE A 131 -18.35 23.48 2.32
CA ILE A 131 -18.91 22.91 1.10
C ILE A 131 -20.42 22.72 1.29
N ASP A 132 -21.21 23.48 0.53
CA ASP A 132 -22.66 23.32 0.47
C ASP A 132 -23.04 22.24 -0.56
N PHE A 133 -22.97 20.97 -0.14
CA PHE A 133 -23.33 19.82 -1.00
C PHE A 133 -24.78 19.89 -1.50
N ALA A 134 -25.71 20.44 -0.72
CA ALA A 134 -27.12 20.54 -1.13
C ALA A 134 -27.26 21.54 -2.29
N ALA A 135 -26.65 22.70 -2.20
CA ALA A 135 -26.63 23.69 -3.27
C ALA A 135 -25.90 23.19 -4.53
N LEU A 136 -24.83 22.38 -4.36
CA LEU A 136 -24.14 21.74 -5.47
C LEU A 136 -25.05 20.71 -6.16
N ALA A 137 -25.71 19.84 -5.41
CA ALA A 137 -26.64 18.85 -5.94
C ALA A 137 -27.85 19.46 -6.66
N GLU A 138 -28.37 20.60 -6.17
CA GLU A 138 -29.49 21.32 -6.81
C GLU A 138 -29.12 21.86 -8.20
N LYS A 139 -27.88 22.33 -8.36
CA LYS A 139 -27.39 22.96 -9.61
C LYS A 139 -26.84 21.94 -10.60
N GLU A 140 -26.51 20.72 -10.16
CA GLU A 140 -25.87 19.71 -10.99
C GLU A 140 -26.87 19.03 -11.93
N THR A 141 -26.48 18.94 -13.20
CA THR A 141 -27.28 18.31 -14.27
C THR A 141 -26.85 16.87 -14.57
N ASN A 142 -25.61 16.53 -14.29
CA ASN A 142 -25.13 15.16 -14.38
C ASN A 142 -25.64 14.34 -13.19
N LYS A 143 -26.37 13.29 -13.46
CA LYS A 143 -27.04 12.47 -12.43
C LYS A 143 -26.05 11.81 -11.48
N ASP A 144 -24.88 11.36 -11.97
CA ASP A 144 -23.89 10.65 -11.17
C ASP A 144 -23.16 11.63 -10.23
N ILE A 145 -22.81 12.82 -10.73
CA ILE A 145 -22.21 13.88 -9.92
C ILE A 145 -23.20 14.39 -8.89
N LYS A 146 -24.48 14.55 -9.26
CA LYS A 146 -25.54 14.91 -8.31
C LYS A 146 -25.67 13.89 -7.19
N ALA A 147 -25.72 12.60 -7.53
CA ALA A 147 -25.78 11.52 -6.55
C ALA A 147 -24.53 11.51 -5.65
N ALA A 148 -23.35 11.83 -6.17
CA ALA A 148 -22.13 11.98 -5.37
C ALA A 148 -22.24 13.14 -4.37
N HIS A 149 -22.76 14.32 -4.77
CA HIS A 149 -22.98 15.44 -3.86
C HIS A 149 -24.00 15.07 -2.75
N GLU A 150 -25.09 14.43 -3.10
CA GLU A 150 -26.09 13.94 -2.15
C GLU A 150 -25.49 12.92 -1.17
N TYR A 151 -24.66 12.01 -1.68
CA TYR A 151 -23.97 11.00 -0.87
C TYR A 151 -23.00 11.64 0.12
N PHE A 152 -22.04 12.44 -0.34
CA PHE A 152 -21.05 13.08 0.54
C PHE A 152 -21.70 14.03 1.54
N GLY A 153 -22.75 14.76 1.14
CA GLY A 153 -23.53 15.61 2.03
C GLY A 153 -24.27 14.86 3.13
N SER A 154 -24.60 13.57 2.91
CA SER A 154 -25.28 12.74 3.90
C SER A 154 -24.35 12.07 4.91
N LEU A 155 -23.03 12.07 4.67
CA LEU A 155 -22.07 11.42 5.56
C LEU A 155 -21.83 12.24 6.83
N THR A 156 -21.69 11.55 7.97
CA THR A 156 -21.24 12.15 9.21
C THR A 156 -19.72 12.38 9.13
N PRO A 157 -19.22 13.60 9.33
CA PRO A 157 -17.79 13.87 9.33
C PRO A 157 -17.11 13.26 10.56
N THR A 158 -15.80 12.97 10.45
CA THR A 158 -14.98 12.64 11.60
C THR A 158 -14.72 13.88 12.44
N LYS A 159 -14.60 13.69 13.76
CA LYS A 159 -14.21 14.78 14.67
C LYS A 159 -12.69 14.92 14.72
N LYS A 160 -12.24 16.12 15.00
CA LYS A 160 -10.89 16.39 15.50
C LYS A 160 -10.70 15.65 16.83
N ASN A 161 -9.45 15.44 17.23
CA ASN A 161 -9.13 14.70 18.46
C ASN A 161 -7.89 15.30 19.16
N ALA A 162 -7.44 14.68 20.23
CA ALA A 162 -6.29 15.14 21.02
C ALA A 162 -4.98 15.25 20.21
N TYR A 163 -4.88 14.58 19.08
CA TYR A 163 -3.70 14.57 18.23
C TYR A 163 -3.79 15.57 17.07
N THR A 164 -4.90 16.26 16.90
CA THR A 164 -5.09 17.25 15.81
C THR A 164 -4.01 18.33 15.86
N GLY A 165 -3.21 18.40 14.79
CA GLY A 165 -2.13 19.37 14.68
C GLY A 165 -0.86 19.04 15.48
N MET A 166 -0.72 17.82 16.02
CA MET A 166 0.45 17.37 16.79
C MET A 166 1.77 17.61 16.02
N PHE A 167 1.73 17.45 14.70
CA PHE A 167 2.89 17.62 13.81
C PHE A 167 2.81 18.87 12.92
N LYS A 168 1.96 19.83 13.28
CA LYS A 168 1.83 21.06 12.52
C LYS A 168 3.17 21.79 12.37
N GLY A 169 3.57 22.07 11.12
CA GLY A 169 4.81 22.79 10.80
C GLY A 169 6.06 21.92 10.76
N LYS A 170 6.01 20.65 11.14
CA LYS A 170 7.14 19.70 11.03
C LYS A 170 7.36 19.26 9.59
N ASN A 171 8.59 18.87 9.28
CA ASN A 171 8.93 18.18 8.04
C ASN A 171 8.29 16.80 7.99
N LEU A 172 8.06 16.27 6.78
CA LEU A 172 7.48 14.94 6.57
C LEU A 172 8.33 14.12 5.61
N ILE A 173 8.82 12.97 6.07
CA ILE A 173 9.31 11.87 5.22
C ILE A 173 8.20 10.83 5.16
N PHE A 174 7.67 10.59 3.97
CA PHE A 174 6.64 9.60 3.73
C PHE A 174 7.14 8.58 2.72
N MET A 175 7.09 7.29 3.06
CA MET A 175 7.67 6.22 2.25
C MET A 175 6.63 5.15 1.94
N THR A 176 6.58 4.74 0.68
CA THR A 176 5.97 3.48 0.27
C THR A 176 7.09 2.47 0.03
N LEU A 177 7.07 1.40 0.82
CA LEU A 177 8.13 0.38 0.85
C LEU A 177 7.76 -0.79 -0.06
N GLU A 178 8.57 -1.05 -1.07
CA GLU A 178 8.38 -2.13 -2.05
C GLU A 178 8.39 -3.51 -1.40
N GLY A 179 7.28 -4.25 -1.54
CA GLY A 179 7.13 -5.63 -1.06
C GLY A 179 7.41 -5.83 0.44
N PHE A 180 7.28 -4.79 1.26
CA PHE A 180 7.66 -4.82 2.65
C PHE A 180 6.70 -5.65 3.51
N SER A 181 7.24 -6.30 4.54
CA SER A 181 6.47 -6.95 5.61
C SER A 181 7.04 -6.58 6.97
N TYR A 182 6.16 -6.32 7.94
CA TYR A 182 6.55 -6.10 9.34
C TYR A 182 7.37 -7.26 9.93
N LYS A 183 7.35 -8.43 9.31
CA LYS A 183 8.17 -9.60 9.69
C LYS A 183 9.68 -9.37 9.49
N THR A 184 10.06 -8.32 8.78
CA THR A 184 11.46 -7.93 8.62
C THR A 184 11.97 -7.03 9.73
N ILE A 185 11.08 -6.48 10.57
CA ILE A 185 11.43 -5.65 11.72
C ILE A 185 12.01 -6.52 12.82
N ASP A 186 13.26 -6.27 13.19
CA ASP A 186 13.98 -7.06 14.18
C ASP A 186 14.93 -6.17 14.99
N LYS A 187 14.92 -6.35 16.31
CA LYS A 187 15.65 -5.48 17.23
C LYS A 187 17.16 -5.44 16.97
N ASP A 188 17.73 -6.56 16.54
CA ASP A 188 19.17 -6.72 16.37
C ASP A 188 19.64 -6.45 14.95
N ARG A 189 18.80 -6.76 13.94
CA ARG A 189 19.14 -6.57 12.51
C ARG A 189 18.66 -5.24 11.94
N THR A 190 17.50 -4.75 12.39
CA THR A 190 16.88 -3.52 11.91
C THR A 190 16.51 -2.60 13.07
N PRO A 191 17.51 -2.15 13.86
CA PRO A 191 17.28 -1.42 15.12
C PRO A 191 16.57 -0.07 14.92
N ILE A 192 16.77 0.63 13.82
CA ILE A 192 16.10 1.91 13.54
C ILE A 192 14.63 1.66 13.20
N LEU A 193 14.34 0.71 12.31
CA LEU A 193 12.96 0.27 12.03
C LEU A 193 12.25 -0.20 13.30
N TYR A 194 12.92 -1.02 14.11
CA TYR A 194 12.37 -1.50 15.37
C TYR A 194 12.04 -0.35 16.32
N LYS A 195 12.98 0.58 16.49
CA LYS A 195 12.77 1.79 17.31
C LYS A 195 11.56 2.59 16.81
N MET A 196 11.50 2.91 15.52
CA MET A 196 10.40 3.69 14.96
C MET A 196 9.04 2.98 15.10
N ALA A 197 9.02 1.65 14.94
CA ALA A 197 7.81 0.84 15.07
C ALA A 197 7.32 0.67 16.50
N THR A 198 8.18 0.86 17.51
CA THR A 198 7.86 0.62 18.94
C THR A 198 7.82 1.88 19.79
N GLU A 199 8.45 2.97 19.34
CA GLU A 199 8.50 4.23 20.09
C GLU A 199 7.63 5.35 19.48
N GLY A 200 6.94 5.08 18.35
CA GLY A 200 6.01 5.97 17.66
C GLY A 200 4.54 5.65 17.94
N PHE A 201 3.72 5.80 16.91
CA PHE A 201 2.38 5.21 16.91
C PHE A 201 2.51 3.72 16.60
N VAL A 202 2.05 2.88 17.50
CA VAL A 202 2.14 1.42 17.40
C VAL A 202 0.81 0.87 16.93
N PHE A 203 0.70 0.60 15.61
CA PHE A 203 -0.52 0.10 14.99
C PHE A 203 -0.55 -1.42 15.04
N ASN A 204 -1.33 -2.00 15.95
CA ASN A 204 -1.39 -3.44 16.15
C ASN A 204 -2.19 -4.17 15.06
N ASN A 205 -3.08 -3.49 14.34
CA ASN A 205 -4.00 -4.07 13.38
C ASN A 205 -4.05 -3.27 12.06
N TYR A 206 -2.87 -3.03 11.47
CA TYR A 206 -2.78 -2.43 10.13
C TYR A 206 -2.75 -3.50 9.05
N TYR A 207 -3.51 -3.28 7.97
CA TYR A 207 -3.62 -4.20 6.84
C TYR A 207 -3.27 -3.50 5.54
N ASN A 208 -2.51 -4.21 4.70
CA ASN A 208 -2.12 -3.74 3.37
C ASN A 208 -2.68 -4.68 2.31
N SER A 209 -3.81 -4.30 1.75
CA SER A 209 -4.53 -5.13 0.77
C SER A 209 -3.85 -5.08 -0.59
N LEU A 210 -3.85 -6.22 -1.29
CA LEU A 210 -3.48 -6.32 -2.69
C LEU A 210 -4.76 -6.57 -3.51
N TRP A 211 -5.30 -5.51 -4.09
CA TRP A 211 -6.57 -5.57 -4.84
C TRP A 211 -6.38 -5.85 -6.34
N GLY A 212 -5.58 -6.86 -6.67
CA GLY A 212 -5.38 -7.30 -8.04
C GLY A 212 -4.41 -6.45 -8.87
N GLY A 213 -3.66 -5.56 -8.25
CA GLY A 213 -2.53 -4.84 -8.83
C GLY A 213 -1.26 -5.15 -8.07
N SER A 214 -0.22 -4.39 -8.32
CA SER A 214 1.06 -4.49 -7.63
C SER A 214 1.50 -3.13 -7.09
N THR A 215 2.75 -2.78 -7.20
CA THR A 215 3.37 -1.53 -6.75
C THR A 215 2.55 -0.29 -7.10
N ALA A 216 2.12 -0.16 -8.38
CA ALA A 216 1.39 1.04 -8.82
C ALA A 216 0.08 1.28 -8.06
N THR A 217 -0.66 0.20 -7.73
CA THR A 217 -1.94 0.31 -7.02
C THR A 217 -1.74 0.54 -5.53
N GLY A 218 -0.74 -0.10 -4.91
CA GLY A 218 -0.37 0.13 -3.53
C GLY A 218 0.15 1.55 -3.30
N GLU A 219 1.04 2.03 -4.16
CA GLU A 219 1.53 3.40 -4.15
C GLU A 219 0.40 4.43 -4.32
N TYR A 220 -0.49 4.22 -5.33
CA TYR A 220 -1.65 5.08 -5.54
C TYR A 220 -2.51 5.19 -4.28
N THR A 221 -2.88 4.06 -3.69
CA THR A 221 -3.71 4.01 -2.48
C THR A 221 -3.05 4.74 -1.32
N THR A 222 -1.75 4.52 -1.12
CA THR A 222 -0.95 5.19 -0.08
C THR A 222 -0.90 6.70 -0.26
N MET A 223 -0.66 7.19 -1.49
CA MET A 223 -0.50 8.62 -1.77
C MET A 223 -1.82 9.40 -1.79
N THR A 224 -2.93 8.72 -2.05
CA THR A 224 -4.23 9.38 -2.31
C THR A 224 -5.30 9.09 -1.27
N GLY A 225 -5.20 7.97 -0.54
CA GLY A 225 -6.25 7.49 0.35
C GLY A 225 -7.49 6.98 -0.39
N LEU A 226 -7.35 6.64 -1.68
CA LEU A 226 -8.45 6.18 -2.54
C LEU A 226 -8.22 4.73 -2.97
N PHE A 227 -9.32 4.03 -3.24
CA PHE A 227 -9.24 2.75 -3.94
C PHE A 227 -8.89 2.98 -5.41
N HIS A 228 -8.08 2.09 -5.96
CA HIS A 228 -7.81 2.11 -7.40
C HIS A 228 -8.95 1.41 -8.18
N ASN A 229 -9.21 1.89 -9.36
CA ASN A 229 -10.18 1.29 -10.30
C ASN A 229 -9.49 0.60 -11.49
N SER A 230 -8.16 0.63 -11.55
CA SER A 230 -7.35 0.09 -12.64
C SER A 230 -5.91 -0.07 -12.19
N ALA A 231 -5.18 -1.02 -12.78
CA ALA A 231 -3.72 -1.11 -12.65
C ALA A 231 -2.98 0.13 -13.20
N LYS A 232 -3.65 0.93 -14.04
CA LYS A 232 -3.16 2.22 -14.56
C LYS A 232 -3.56 3.43 -13.71
N CYS A 233 -3.94 3.22 -12.47
CA CYS A 233 -4.45 4.29 -11.60
C CYS A 233 -3.51 5.51 -11.50
N LEU A 234 -2.20 5.30 -11.44
CA LEU A 234 -1.22 6.40 -11.44
C LEU A 234 -1.26 7.20 -12.75
N GLU A 235 -1.26 6.55 -13.91
CA GLU A 235 -1.31 7.23 -15.19
C GLU A 235 -2.66 7.97 -15.39
N MET A 236 -3.77 7.35 -14.96
CA MET A 236 -5.11 7.94 -15.06
C MET A 236 -5.24 9.16 -14.15
N SER A 237 -4.73 9.09 -12.92
CA SER A 237 -4.77 10.17 -11.93
C SER A 237 -4.01 11.44 -12.35
N ALA A 238 -3.15 11.36 -13.36
CA ALA A 238 -2.48 12.53 -13.92
C ALA A 238 -3.45 13.57 -14.53
N LYS A 239 -4.70 13.21 -14.77
CA LYS A 239 -5.75 14.06 -15.34
C LYS A 239 -6.80 14.50 -14.33
N ASP A 240 -6.77 13.93 -13.11
CA ASP A 240 -7.76 14.16 -12.08
C ASP A 240 -7.31 15.24 -11.09
N ASN A 241 -8.26 15.84 -10.40
CA ASN A 241 -7.93 16.80 -9.34
C ASN A 241 -7.61 16.07 -8.04
N MET A 242 -6.34 15.85 -7.78
CA MET A 242 -5.84 15.13 -6.59
C MET A 242 -5.66 16.08 -5.40
N TYR A 243 -6.71 16.82 -5.05
CA TYR A 243 -6.70 17.91 -4.07
C TYR A 243 -6.14 17.50 -2.70
N PHE A 244 -6.43 16.27 -2.26
CA PHE A 244 -6.04 15.76 -0.94
C PHE A 244 -4.77 14.90 -0.94
N ALA A 245 -4.09 14.69 -2.08
CA ALA A 245 -2.76 14.09 -2.05
C ALA A 245 -1.83 14.94 -1.15
N MET A 246 -0.98 14.30 -0.33
CA MET A 246 -0.17 15.02 0.68
C MET A 246 0.70 16.13 0.09
N GLY A 247 1.30 15.89 -1.09
CA GLY A 247 2.08 16.93 -1.78
C GLY A 247 1.24 18.17 -2.07
N ASN A 248 0.00 18.01 -2.56
CA ASN A 248 -0.91 19.12 -2.82
C ASN A 248 -1.38 19.81 -1.54
N GLN A 249 -1.69 19.05 -0.49
CA GLN A 249 -2.10 19.65 0.78
C GLN A 249 -0.97 20.50 1.40
N LEU A 250 0.24 19.95 1.47
CA LEU A 250 1.38 20.62 2.09
C LEU A 250 1.92 21.78 1.24
N SER A 251 1.97 21.63 -0.10
CA SER A 251 2.41 22.72 -0.98
C SER A 251 1.50 23.95 -0.88
N ARG A 252 0.17 23.77 -0.69
CA ARG A 252 -0.77 24.89 -0.49
C ARG A 252 -0.48 25.73 0.75
N ILE A 253 0.18 25.15 1.75
CA ILE A 253 0.57 25.87 2.98
C ILE A 253 2.05 26.23 3.02
N GLY A 254 2.75 26.15 1.87
CA GLY A 254 4.11 26.67 1.69
C GLY A 254 5.24 25.66 1.92
N TYR A 255 4.96 24.38 2.03
CA TYR A 255 6.01 23.36 2.03
C TYR A 255 6.65 23.24 0.65
N LYS A 256 7.94 22.92 0.62
CA LYS A 256 8.58 22.40 -0.58
C LYS A 256 8.39 20.88 -0.60
N THR A 257 7.88 20.36 -1.71
CA THR A 257 7.44 18.96 -1.82
C THR A 257 8.19 18.24 -2.92
N TYR A 258 8.86 17.14 -2.57
CA TYR A 258 9.62 16.29 -3.46
C TYR A 258 9.10 14.86 -3.43
N ALA A 259 9.17 14.17 -4.57
CA ALA A 259 9.00 12.72 -4.64
C ALA A 259 10.22 12.09 -5.31
N PHE A 260 10.69 10.98 -4.76
CA PHE A 260 11.91 10.30 -5.18
C PHE A 260 11.65 8.82 -5.49
N HIS A 261 12.29 8.34 -6.58
CA HIS A 261 12.22 6.92 -6.95
C HIS A 261 13.49 6.49 -7.70
N ASN A 262 14.11 5.41 -7.26
CA ASN A 262 15.34 4.88 -7.85
C ASN A 262 15.09 3.95 -9.05
N HIS A 263 14.01 4.23 -9.80
CA HIS A 263 13.70 3.64 -11.10
C HIS A 263 13.52 4.74 -12.16
N TYR A 264 13.22 4.36 -13.40
CA TYR A 264 13.09 5.32 -14.50
C TYR A 264 11.94 6.30 -14.30
N TYR A 265 12.19 7.58 -14.62
CA TYR A 265 11.30 8.72 -14.45
C TYR A 265 9.88 8.50 -15.00
N THR A 266 9.77 7.87 -16.19
CA THR A 266 8.48 7.67 -16.88
C THR A 266 7.75 6.37 -16.48
N TYR A 267 8.36 5.55 -15.61
CA TYR A 267 7.79 4.25 -15.26
C TYR A 267 6.46 4.40 -14.52
N TYR A 268 5.43 3.67 -14.90
CA TYR A 268 4.03 3.79 -14.45
C TYR A 268 3.40 5.18 -14.67
N GLY A 269 3.96 6.02 -15.56
CA GLY A 269 3.46 7.38 -15.78
C GLY A 269 3.67 8.32 -14.59
N ARG A 270 4.63 8.01 -13.69
CA ARG A 270 4.96 8.84 -12.52
C ARG A 270 5.42 10.24 -12.90
N ASP A 271 6.04 10.40 -14.07
CA ASP A 271 6.39 11.70 -14.66
C ASP A 271 5.20 12.65 -14.82
N LYS A 272 3.97 12.12 -14.84
CA LYS A 272 2.72 12.87 -14.97
C LYS A 272 1.93 12.89 -13.67
N SER A 273 1.80 11.74 -13.00
CA SER A 273 0.99 11.64 -11.78
C SER A 273 1.63 12.36 -10.57
N HIS A 274 2.92 12.20 -10.33
CA HIS A 274 3.57 12.79 -9.16
C HIS A 274 3.59 14.32 -9.18
N PRO A 275 3.87 15.00 -10.32
CA PRO A 275 3.65 16.45 -10.41
C PRO A 275 2.20 16.86 -10.16
N ASN A 276 1.22 16.07 -10.62
CA ASN A 276 -0.20 16.30 -10.35
C ASN A 276 -0.58 16.08 -8.86
N PHE A 277 0.16 15.25 -8.14
CA PHE A 277 0.02 15.06 -6.69
C PHE A 277 0.72 16.16 -5.87
N GLY A 278 1.35 17.13 -6.54
CA GLY A 278 1.98 18.29 -5.92
C GLY A 278 3.47 18.14 -5.64
N TYR A 279 4.17 17.24 -6.31
CA TYR A 279 5.59 16.99 -6.10
C TYR A 279 6.49 17.47 -7.25
N GLU A 280 7.67 17.94 -6.91
CA GLU A 280 8.80 17.91 -7.82
C GLU A 280 9.34 16.48 -7.84
N PHE A 281 9.13 15.77 -8.95
CA PHE A 281 9.47 14.34 -9.06
C PHE A 281 10.88 14.15 -9.60
N ILE A 282 11.71 13.45 -8.84
CA ILE A 282 13.13 13.17 -9.11
C ILE A 282 13.30 11.66 -9.19
N ALA A 283 13.81 11.18 -10.33
CA ALA A 283 14.02 9.75 -10.57
C ALA A 283 15.17 9.52 -11.54
N ILE A 284 15.50 8.26 -11.85
CA ILE A 284 16.56 7.91 -12.81
C ILE A 284 16.26 8.58 -14.15
N ASN A 285 17.29 9.21 -14.72
CA ASN A 285 17.26 10.06 -15.92
C ASN A 285 16.50 11.40 -15.74
N HIS A 286 16.19 11.77 -14.49
CA HIS A 286 15.60 13.06 -14.18
C HIS A 286 15.99 13.54 -12.77
N GLY A 287 17.21 14.00 -12.63
CA GLY A 287 17.74 14.56 -11.39
C GLY A 287 18.26 13.52 -10.37
N LEU A 288 18.05 12.24 -10.58
CA LEU A 288 18.63 11.17 -9.77
C LEU A 288 19.67 10.41 -10.60
N GLU A 289 20.92 10.70 -10.34
CA GLU A 289 22.04 10.17 -11.10
C GLU A 289 23.12 9.63 -10.15
N GLY A 290 24.03 8.81 -10.69
CA GLY A 290 25.19 8.31 -9.94
C GLY A 290 24.89 7.09 -9.05
N LEU A 291 23.68 6.54 -9.08
CA LEU A 291 23.39 5.28 -8.40
C LEU A 291 24.04 4.11 -9.13
N THR A 292 24.41 3.08 -8.36
CA THR A 292 24.93 1.83 -8.92
C THR A 292 23.88 1.19 -9.83
N ASP A 293 24.28 0.93 -11.10
CA ASP A 293 23.38 0.28 -12.06
C ASP A 293 23.32 -1.23 -11.78
N CYS A 294 22.29 -1.63 -11.04
CA CYS A 294 21.99 -3.00 -10.67
C CYS A 294 20.48 -3.17 -10.46
N TRP A 295 20.01 -4.40 -10.36
CA TRP A 295 18.59 -4.67 -10.07
C TRP A 295 18.42 -5.63 -8.89
N PRO A 296 17.57 -5.31 -7.91
CA PRO A 296 17.03 -3.96 -7.63
C PRO A 296 18.15 -2.97 -7.31
N ARG A 297 17.85 -1.65 -7.43
CA ARG A 297 18.77 -0.58 -7.00
C ARG A 297 18.70 -0.39 -5.49
N SER A 298 19.73 0.25 -4.95
CA SER A 298 19.84 0.55 -3.52
C SER A 298 18.97 1.74 -3.13
N ASP A 299 18.13 1.56 -2.11
CA ASP A 299 17.37 2.64 -1.48
C ASP A 299 18.26 3.51 -0.59
N TYR A 300 19.31 2.94 0.00
CA TYR A 300 20.35 3.71 0.69
C TYR A 300 21.03 4.71 -0.24
N GLU A 301 21.45 4.27 -1.43
CA GLU A 301 22.08 5.16 -2.42
C GLU A 301 21.10 6.26 -2.86
N MET A 302 19.81 5.95 -2.98
CA MET A 302 18.77 6.95 -3.26
C MET A 302 18.67 7.99 -2.15
N ALA A 303 18.66 7.59 -0.89
CA ALA A 303 18.62 8.53 0.24
C ALA A 303 19.83 9.48 0.22
N VAL A 304 21.04 8.94 0.08
CA VAL A 304 22.28 9.73 0.00
C VAL A 304 22.22 10.76 -1.14
N ALA A 305 21.74 10.36 -2.32
CA ALA A 305 21.67 11.24 -3.48
C ALA A 305 20.57 12.31 -3.38
N THR A 306 19.52 12.06 -2.61
CA THR A 306 18.34 12.96 -2.55
C THR A 306 18.31 13.87 -1.33
N LEU A 307 18.96 13.53 -0.23
CA LEU A 307 19.09 14.38 0.96
C LEU A 307 19.46 15.84 0.64
N PRO A 308 20.40 16.15 -0.26
CA PRO A 308 20.77 17.52 -0.59
C PRO A 308 19.63 18.39 -1.15
N TYR A 309 18.56 17.80 -1.68
CA TYR A 309 17.41 18.55 -2.21
C TYR A 309 16.62 19.27 -1.12
N TYR A 310 16.59 18.75 0.11
CA TYR A 310 15.71 19.29 1.14
C TYR A 310 16.34 19.54 2.51
N ILE A 311 17.43 18.87 2.89
CA ILE A 311 17.97 18.91 4.26
C ILE A 311 18.38 20.32 4.73
N ASN A 312 18.77 21.19 3.81
CA ASN A 312 19.21 22.56 4.10
C ASN A 312 18.14 23.64 3.82
N LEU A 313 16.89 23.23 3.53
CA LEU A 313 15.81 24.18 3.30
C LEU A 313 15.42 24.87 4.62
N LYS A 314 15.11 26.17 4.53
CA LYS A 314 14.67 26.96 5.69
C LYS A 314 13.16 26.90 5.92
N GLN A 315 12.40 26.51 4.91
CA GLN A 315 10.95 26.29 4.99
C GLN A 315 10.67 24.81 5.25
N PRO A 316 9.52 24.48 5.83
CA PRO A 316 9.12 23.08 5.97
C PRO A 316 9.09 22.38 4.62
N TRP A 317 9.46 21.12 4.62
CA TRP A 317 9.52 20.31 3.43
C TRP A 317 8.84 18.95 3.62
N HIS A 318 8.47 18.35 2.51
CA HIS A 318 7.94 17.01 2.44
C HIS A 318 8.68 16.20 1.37
N ALA A 319 9.26 15.10 1.76
CA ALA A 319 9.94 14.14 0.90
C ALA A 319 9.15 12.83 0.87
N TYR A 320 8.62 12.49 -0.30
CA TYR A 320 8.02 11.18 -0.55
C TYR A 320 9.03 10.25 -1.19
N TYR A 321 9.07 9.00 -0.76
CA TYR A 321 9.95 7.97 -1.32
C TYR A 321 9.15 6.74 -1.73
N MET A 322 9.31 6.31 -2.98
CA MET A 322 8.95 4.98 -3.43
C MET A 322 10.22 4.14 -3.53
N THR A 323 10.36 3.13 -2.69
CA THR A 323 11.55 2.26 -2.66
C THR A 323 11.50 1.18 -3.74
N VAL A 324 12.63 0.50 -3.98
CA VAL A 324 12.71 -0.60 -4.97
C VAL A 324 13.58 -1.77 -4.51
N SER A 325 14.38 -1.61 -3.46
CA SER A 325 15.32 -2.65 -3.00
C SER A 325 14.62 -3.95 -2.62
N GLY A 326 13.40 -3.86 -2.10
CA GLY A 326 12.55 -4.99 -1.73
C GLY A 326 11.88 -5.73 -2.89
N HIS A 327 12.16 -5.35 -4.16
CA HIS A 327 11.53 -5.96 -5.33
C HIS A 327 11.97 -7.43 -5.54
N ALA A 328 11.05 -8.23 -6.05
CA ALA A 328 11.32 -9.62 -6.43
C ALA A 328 12.37 -9.70 -7.58
N ASN A 329 13.08 -10.84 -7.82
CA ASN A 329 12.94 -12.14 -7.19
C ASN A 329 13.78 -12.25 -5.91
N TYR A 330 13.27 -12.90 -4.88
CA TYR A 330 13.98 -13.06 -3.62
C TYR A 330 14.96 -14.24 -3.73
N SER A 331 16.18 -13.96 -4.22
CA SER A 331 17.23 -14.97 -4.32
C SER A 331 18.62 -14.33 -4.25
N PHE A 332 19.59 -15.03 -3.69
CA PHE A 332 20.99 -14.60 -3.67
C PHE A 332 21.68 -14.66 -5.05
N MET A 333 21.02 -15.23 -6.06
CA MET A 333 21.53 -15.29 -7.44
C MET A 333 20.98 -14.15 -8.31
N GLY A 334 19.72 -13.80 -8.16
CA GLY A 334 18.99 -12.88 -9.04
C GLY A 334 18.72 -11.49 -8.48
N ASN A 335 18.89 -11.29 -7.16
CA ASN A 335 18.63 -10.02 -6.50
C ASN A 335 19.92 -9.41 -5.96
N ASN A 336 20.30 -8.24 -6.44
CA ASN A 336 21.57 -7.62 -6.05
C ASN A 336 21.57 -7.15 -4.58
N MET A 337 20.44 -6.71 -4.05
CA MET A 337 20.37 -6.29 -2.64
C MET A 337 20.40 -7.51 -1.71
N SER A 338 19.68 -8.59 -2.05
CA SER A 338 19.80 -9.86 -1.33
C SER A 338 21.24 -10.37 -1.31
N LYS A 339 21.92 -10.32 -2.45
CA LYS A 339 23.33 -10.74 -2.57
C LYS A 339 24.26 -9.85 -1.75
N ARG A 340 24.03 -8.52 -1.74
CA ARG A 340 24.84 -7.52 -1.02
C ARG A 340 24.81 -7.75 0.49
N HIS A 341 23.65 -8.11 1.03
CA HIS A 341 23.41 -8.22 2.46
C HIS A 341 23.23 -9.67 2.95
N LYS A 342 23.77 -10.63 2.22
CA LYS A 342 23.66 -12.06 2.55
C LYS A 342 24.17 -12.41 3.95
N ASP A 343 25.25 -11.80 4.36
CA ASP A 343 25.90 -12.00 5.67
C ASP A 343 25.00 -11.60 6.85
N VAL A 344 24.17 -10.57 6.68
CA VAL A 344 23.22 -10.11 7.72
C VAL A 344 22.20 -11.16 8.11
N VAL A 345 21.91 -12.11 7.22
CA VAL A 345 20.85 -13.12 7.37
C VAL A 345 21.37 -14.55 7.48
N GLU A 346 22.67 -14.78 7.51
CA GLU A 346 23.28 -16.11 7.54
C GLU A 346 22.77 -16.98 8.70
N ASN A 347 22.58 -16.36 9.87
CA ASN A 347 22.15 -17.03 11.10
C ASN A 347 20.64 -17.28 11.18
N LEU A 348 19.83 -16.83 10.23
CA LEU A 348 18.40 -17.10 10.22
C LEU A 348 18.13 -18.60 9.94
N THR A 349 17.12 -19.16 10.60
CA THR A 349 16.71 -20.56 10.44
C THR A 349 15.49 -20.67 9.54
N CYS A 350 15.55 -20.08 8.34
CA CYS A 350 14.50 -20.12 7.34
C CYS A 350 15.06 -20.51 5.97
N SER A 351 14.19 -20.72 4.98
CA SER A 351 14.57 -21.05 3.61
C SER A 351 15.44 -19.96 2.96
N ASP A 352 16.22 -20.33 1.94
CA ASP A 352 17.15 -19.40 1.29
C ASP A 352 16.43 -18.21 0.63
N ASN A 353 15.23 -18.39 0.10
CA ASN A 353 14.46 -17.30 -0.49
C ASN A 353 13.89 -16.36 0.57
N VAL A 354 13.44 -16.88 1.72
CA VAL A 354 13.02 -16.04 2.86
C VAL A 354 14.22 -15.29 3.45
N LYS A 355 15.41 -15.91 3.55
CA LYS A 355 16.65 -15.19 3.90
C LYS A 355 16.96 -14.09 2.88
N ALA A 356 16.89 -14.39 1.59
CA ALA A 356 17.14 -13.42 0.53
C ALA A 356 16.14 -12.24 0.58
N TYR A 357 14.89 -12.50 0.93
CA TYR A 357 13.89 -11.48 1.18
C TYR A 357 14.27 -10.58 2.37
N HIS A 358 14.62 -11.14 3.53
CA HIS A 358 15.11 -10.35 4.66
C HIS A 358 16.35 -9.52 4.28
N ALA A 359 17.26 -10.09 3.50
CA ALA A 359 18.48 -9.42 3.08
C ALA A 359 18.21 -8.20 2.18
N CYS A 360 17.29 -8.29 1.20
CA CYS A 360 16.98 -7.13 0.35
C CYS A 360 16.21 -6.03 1.11
N GLN A 361 15.37 -6.38 2.07
CA GLN A 361 14.68 -5.43 2.92
C GLN A 361 15.60 -4.70 3.92
N TYR A 362 16.79 -5.23 4.17
CA TYR A 362 17.80 -4.57 5.02
C TYR A 362 18.27 -3.21 4.43
N GLU A 363 18.15 -3.00 3.13
CA GLU A 363 18.41 -1.69 2.51
C GLU A 363 17.54 -0.56 3.08
N VAL A 364 16.31 -0.87 3.50
CA VAL A 364 15.43 0.11 4.15
C VAL A 364 16.01 0.53 5.51
N GLU A 365 16.58 -0.40 6.28
CA GLU A 365 17.27 -0.07 7.53
C GLU A 365 18.44 0.87 7.28
N LEU A 366 19.30 0.57 6.31
CA LEU A 366 20.45 1.41 5.96
C LEU A 366 20.02 2.80 5.45
N MET A 367 18.94 2.86 4.67
CA MET A 367 18.33 4.12 4.24
C MET A 367 17.89 4.95 5.44
N LEU A 368 17.21 4.36 6.40
CA LEU A 368 16.73 5.04 7.61
C LEU A 368 17.88 5.46 8.52
N GLU A 369 18.89 4.62 8.68
CA GLU A 369 20.09 4.94 9.44
C GLU A 369 20.76 6.21 8.90
N GLU A 370 20.94 6.32 7.59
CA GLU A 370 21.52 7.50 6.95
C GLU A 370 20.62 8.73 7.08
N LEU A 371 19.30 8.60 6.84
CA LEU A 371 18.36 9.72 6.99
C LEU A 371 18.35 10.25 8.43
N VAL A 372 18.27 9.37 9.42
CA VAL A 372 18.28 9.75 10.84
C VAL A 372 19.59 10.44 11.20
N ARG A 373 20.73 9.87 10.80
CA ARG A 373 22.06 10.43 11.06
C ARG A 373 22.21 11.84 10.48
N GLN A 374 21.83 12.04 9.22
CA GLN A 374 21.96 13.33 8.54
C GLN A 374 21.00 14.39 9.11
N LEU A 375 19.77 13.98 9.44
CA LEU A 375 18.80 14.88 10.07
C LEU A 375 19.21 15.27 11.48
N ASP A 376 19.82 14.37 12.25
CA ASP A 376 20.35 14.67 13.58
C ASP A 376 21.53 15.65 13.49
N GLU A 377 22.48 15.41 12.58
CA GLU A 377 23.59 16.32 12.32
C GLU A 377 23.14 17.72 11.86
N ALA A 378 22.03 17.79 11.13
CA ALA A 378 21.42 19.07 10.70
C ALA A 378 20.58 19.73 11.79
N GLY A 379 20.27 19.05 12.91
CA GLY A 379 19.39 19.51 13.97
C GLY A 379 17.89 19.50 13.59
N GLU A 380 17.52 18.71 12.57
CA GLU A 380 16.16 18.61 12.04
C GLU A 380 15.45 17.30 12.42
N LEU A 381 16.09 16.38 13.14
CA LEU A 381 15.50 15.06 13.44
C LEU A 381 14.22 15.18 14.28
N GLU A 382 14.24 15.98 15.36
CA GLU A 382 13.03 16.22 16.18
C GLU A 382 11.94 17.01 15.43
N ASN A 383 12.33 17.75 14.39
CA ASN A 383 11.43 18.51 13.54
C ASN A 383 10.92 17.70 12.36
N THR A 384 11.21 16.38 12.29
CA THR A 384 10.82 15.51 11.18
C THR A 384 9.93 14.36 11.65
N VAL A 385 8.89 14.10 10.87
CA VAL A 385 7.98 12.95 11.02
C VAL A 385 8.28 11.94 9.95
N PHE A 386 8.39 10.68 10.32
CA PHE A 386 8.54 9.54 9.41
C PHE A 386 7.23 8.76 9.35
N VAL A 387 6.77 8.48 8.14
CA VAL A 387 5.60 7.64 7.88
C VAL A 387 5.98 6.61 6.83
N MET A 388 5.75 5.35 7.10
CA MET A 388 6.12 4.25 6.21
C MET A 388 5.06 3.16 6.22
N ASN A 389 4.72 2.67 5.03
CA ASN A 389 3.89 1.48 4.85
C ASN A 389 4.35 0.72 3.59
N ALA A 390 3.92 -0.52 3.44
CA ALA A 390 4.18 -1.29 2.22
C ALA A 390 3.22 -0.89 1.09
N ASP A 391 3.64 -1.10 -0.15
CA ASP A 391 2.73 -1.12 -1.31
C ASP A 391 1.89 -2.42 -1.33
N HIS A 392 2.50 -3.55 -1.03
CA HIS A 392 1.88 -4.88 -0.91
C HIS A 392 2.75 -5.82 -0.07
N TYR A 393 2.21 -7.01 0.26
CA TYR A 393 2.99 -8.09 0.87
C TYR A 393 3.93 -8.75 -0.17
N PRO A 394 4.98 -9.50 0.24
CA PRO A 394 5.94 -10.12 -0.69
C PRO A 394 5.35 -11.32 -1.45
N TYR A 395 4.38 -11.08 -2.32
CA TYR A 395 3.60 -12.10 -3.04
C TYR A 395 4.44 -12.96 -4.01
N ALA A 396 5.68 -12.59 -4.28
CA ALA A 396 6.59 -13.38 -5.11
C ALA A 396 7.27 -14.54 -4.35
N LEU A 397 7.10 -14.63 -3.03
CA LEU A 397 7.41 -15.84 -2.29
C LEU A 397 6.34 -16.90 -2.57
N THR A 398 6.73 -18.18 -2.56
CA THR A 398 5.79 -19.31 -2.68
C THR A 398 4.89 -19.40 -1.45
N ASP A 399 3.75 -20.10 -1.56
CA ASP A 399 2.83 -20.31 -0.44
C ASP A 399 3.52 -20.88 0.80
N SER A 400 4.45 -21.82 0.62
CA SER A 400 5.25 -22.39 1.70
C SER A 400 6.19 -21.37 2.34
N GLU A 401 6.84 -20.51 1.54
CA GLU A 401 7.73 -19.48 2.02
C GLU A 401 6.96 -18.33 2.71
N LEU A 402 5.76 -17.99 2.22
CA LEU A 402 4.85 -17.06 2.89
C LEU A 402 4.40 -17.64 4.23
N ALA A 403 4.02 -18.93 4.27
CA ALA A 403 3.66 -19.60 5.51
C ALA A 403 4.81 -19.58 6.52
N GLU A 404 6.05 -19.81 6.06
CA GLU A 404 7.25 -19.72 6.87
C GLU A 404 7.47 -18.29 7.41
N LEU A 405 7.43 -17.27 6.53
CA LEU A 405 7.66 -15.87 6.88
C LEU A 405 6.61 -15.35 7.89
N TYR A 406 5.34 -15.62 7.63
CA TYR A 406 4.24 -15.09 8.44
C TYR A 406 3.96 -15.95 9.68
N GLY A 407 4.40 -17.21 9.71
CA GLY A 407 4.10 -18.16 10.78
C GLY A 407 2.63 -18.60 10.77
N ILE A 408 2.00 -18.69 9.60
CA ILE A 408 0.60 -19.06 9.38
C ILE A 408 0.51 -20.35 8.56
N PRO A 409 -0.61 -21.09 8.60
CA PRO A 409 -0.76 -22.31 7.80
C PRO A 409 -0.69 -22.04 6.30
N GLU A 410 0.06 -22.89 5.55
CA GLU A 410 0.13 -22.83 4.09
C GLU A 410 -1.24 -23.12 3.45
N ALA A 411 -1.98 -24.07 4.02
CA ALA A 411 -3.30 -24.45 3.50
C ALA A 411 -4.30 -23.30 3.59
N GLY A 412 -4.70 -22.74 2.46
CA GLY A 412 -5.64 -21.62 2.39
C GLY A 412 -5.03 -20.27 2.72
N ILE A 413 -3.72 -20.12 2.58
CA ILE A 413 -2.96 -18.92 2.96
C ILE A 413 -3.53 -17.63 2.38
N HIS A 414 -3.97 -17.63 1.11
CA HIS A 414 -4.57 -16.45 0.47
C HIS A 414 -5.98 -16.08 0.98
N LYS A 415 -6.58 -16.92 1.83
CA LYS A 415 -7.84 -16.63 2.54
C LYS A 415 -7.61 -16.23 3.99
N ASN A 416 -6.38 -16.27 4.45
CA ASN A 416 -6.00 -15.86 5.78
C ASN A 416 -5.70 -14.35 5.78
N PHE A 417 -6.46 -13.57 6.53
CA PHE A 417 -6.28 -12.12 6.61
C PHE A 417 -4.95 -11.71 7.23
N ASP A 418 -4.32 -12.57 8.04
CA ASP A 418 -2.98 -12.33 8.57
C ASP A 418 -1.90 -12.22 7.48
N LEU A 419 -2.12 -12.77 6.29
CA LEU A 419 -1.24 -12.56 5.14
C LEU A 419 -1.20 -11.08 4.71
N LEU A 420 -2.32 -10.37 4.85
CA LEU A 420 -2.45 -8.96 4.50
C LEU A 420 -2.12 -8.03 5.69
N ARG A 421 -1.91 -8.59 6.88
CA ARG A 421 -1.47 -7.81 8.04
C ARG A 421 -0.05 -7.33 7.83
N ASN A 422 0.18 -6.03 8.06
CA ASN A 422 1.49 -5.42 7.82
C ASN A 422 1.80 -4.34 8.88
N GLY A 423 2.92 -3.63 8.70
CA GLY A 423 3.33 -2.51 9.54
C GLY A 423 2.98 -1.17 8.91
N LEU A 424 2.31 -0.32 9.68
CA LEU A 424 2.32 1.13 9.49
C LEU A 424 3.23 1.72 10.54
N ILE A 425 4.26 2.43 10.12
CA ILE A 425 5.21 3.11 11.01
C ILE A 425 4.94 4.60 10.90
N LEU A 426 4.68 5.25 12.04
CA LEU A 426 4.50 6.69 12.18
C LEU A 426 5.27 7.13 13.41
N TRP A 427 6.37 7.84 13.22
CA TRP A 427 7.31 8.18 14.27
C TRP A 427 7.92 9.58 14.09
N SER A 428 8.24 10.22 15.20
CA SER A 428 9.10 11.42 15.26
C SER A 428 9.95 11.35 16.51
N ALA A 429 11.20 11.77 16.42
CA ALA A 429 12.10 11.84 17.57
C ALA A 429 11.59 12.79 18.68
N SER A 430 10.63 13.65 18.38
CA SER A 430 9.96 14.51 19.35
C SER A 430 8.87 13.81 20.18
N MET A 431 8.52 12.55 19.86
CA MET A 431 7.59 11.76 20.67
C MET A 431 8.31 11.25 21.92
N THR A 432 7.69 11.43 23.08
CA THR A 432 8.26 11.02 24.37
C THR A 432 7.74 9.67 24.85
N GLU A 433 6.57 9.26 24.36
CA GLU A 433 5.92 8.00 24.72
C GLU A 433 5.24 7.41 23.48
N PRO A 434 5.20 6.07 23.34
CA PRO A 434 4.48 5.43 22.26
C PRO A 434 2.97 5.60 22.41
N VAL A 435 2.28 5.69 21.29
CA VAL A 435 0.81 5.72 21.23
C VAL A 435 0.31 4.40 20.62
N VAL A 436 -0.27 3.54 21.44
CA VAL A 436 -0.78 2.23 20.98
C VAL A 436 -2.16 2.39 20.35
N VAL A 437 -2.32 1.83 19.15
CA VAL A 437 -3.54 1.86 18.35
C VAL A 437 -3.95 0.44 17.99
N ASP A 438 -5.02 -0.04 18.64
CA ASP A 438 -5.57 -1.39 18.41
C ASP A 438 -6.66 -1.43 17.32
N LYS A 439 -7.14 -0.25 16.92
CA LYS A 439 -8.17 -0.10 15.89
C LYS A 439 -7.68 -0.67 14.56
N PRO A 440 -8.46 -1.56 13.87
CA PRO A 440 -8.14 -1.98 12.52
C PRO A 440 -8.04 -0.79 11.57
N CYS A 441 -7.02 -0.76 10.74
CA CYS A 441 -6.79 0.31 9.77
C CYS A 441 -6.05 -0.19 8.54
N SER A 442 -6.04 0.59 7.47
CA SER A 442 -5.42 0.23 6.20
C SER A 442 -4.84 1.46 5.47
N ALA A 443 -4.26 1.24 4.29
CA ALA A 443 -3.57 2.29 3.54
C ALA A 443 -4.46 3.50 3.20
N ILE A 444 -5.78 3.31 2.99
CA ILE A 444 -6.71 4.42 2.72
C ILE A 444 -6.88 5.39 3.90
N ASP A 445 -6.57 4.94 5.11
CA ASP A 445 -6.72 5.73 6.35
C ASP A 445 -5.51 6.62 6.63
N ILE A 446 -4.39 6.43 5.92
CA ILE A 446 -3.14 7.17 6.16
C ILE A 446 -3.32 8.66 5.86
N ILE A 447 -3.85 9.02 4.69
CA ILE A 447 -3.97 10.43 4.28
C ILE A 447 -4.88 11.24 5.21
N PRO A 448 -6.12 10.82 5.56
CA PRO A 448 -6.93 11.56 6.52
C PRO A 448 -6.29 11.63 7.91
N THR A 449 -5.57 10.60 8.36
CA THR A 449 -4.82 10.62 9.62
C THR A 449 -3.69 11.66 9.60
N LEU A 450 -2.89 11.69 8.52
CA LEU A 450 -1.84 12.70 8.36
C LEU A 450 -2.42 14.10 8.24
N SER A 451 -3.54 14.25 7.52
CA SER A 451 -4.22 15.55 7.41
C SER A 451 -4.61 16.08 8.80
N ASN A 452 -5.15 15.22 9.67
CA ASN A 452 -5.48 15.58 11.05
C ASN A 452 -4.22 15.87 11.90
N LEU A 453 -3.21 15.00 11.86
CA LEU A 453 -1.97 15.16 12.62
C LEU A 453 -1.17 16.41 12.24
N PHE A 454 -1.17 16.81 10.98
CA PHE A 454 -0.54 18.05 10.52
C PHE A 454 -1.44 19.29 10.66
N GLY A 455 -2.69 19.11 11.13
CA GLY A 455 -3.66 20.20 11.30
C GLY A 455 -4.03 20.86 9.98
N LEU A 456 -4.12 20.09 8.90
CA LEU A 456 -4.49 20.56 7.56
C LEU A 456 -6.00 20.77 7.48
N GLU A 457 -6.42 21.62 6.55
CA GLU A 457 -7.84 21.81 6.23
C GLU A 457 -8.28 20.71 5.26
N TYR A 458 -9.23 19.86 5.69
CA TYR A 458 -9.81 18.81 4.88
C TYR A 458 -11.25 18.51 5.27
N ASP A 459 -11.99 17.91 4.34
CA ASP A 459 -13.34 17.40 4.60
C ASP A 459 -13.31 15.88 4.66
N SER A 460 -13.50 15.32 5.84
CA SER A 460 -13.41 13.90 6.09
C SER A 460 -14.46 13.07 5.33
N ARG A 461 -15.56 13.71 4.91
CA ARG A 461 -16.62 13.06 4.10
C ARG A 461 -16.15 12.72 2.68
N LEU A 462 -15.09 13.38 2.20
CA LEU A 462 -14.53 13.18 0.84
C LEU A 462 -13.43 12.11 0.78
N PHE A 463 -13.19 11.38 1.88
CA PHE A 463 -12.20 10.31 1.93
C PHE A 463 -12.85 8.93 1.94
N ALA A 464 -12.21 7.96 1.30
CA ALA A 464 -12.60 6.55 1.40
C ALA A 464 -12.28 5.98 2.80
N GLY A 465 -11.13 6.36 3.36
CA GLY A 465 -10.69 6.03 4.71
C GLY A 465 -11.14 7.05 5.76
N VAL A 466 -10.69 6.84 6.99
CA VAL A 466 -10.96 7.71 8.14
C VAL A 466 -9.66 8.05 8.86
N ASP A 467 -9.66 9.12 9.64
CA ASP A 467 -8.57 9.34 10.62
C ASP A 467 -8.57 8.16 11.63
N ILE A 468 -7.48 7.40 11.65
CA ILE A 468 -7.31 6.23 12.53
C ILE A 468 -7.48 6.61 14.00
N LEU A 469 -7.10 7.82 14.38
CA LEU A 469 -7.12 8.34 15.75
C LEU A 469 -8.48 8.95 16.14
N SER A 470 -9.45 9.00 15.23
CA SER A 470 -10.81 9.47 15.50
C SER A 470 -11.66 8.41 16.19
N ASP A 471 -12.81 8.78 16.75
CA ASP A 471 -13.78 7.84 17.33
C ASP A 471 -14.62 7.08 16.29
N THR A 472 -14.41 7.36 15.01
CA THR A 472 -15.16 6.75 13.92
C THR A 472 -14.93 5.24 13.86
N MET A 473 -16.00 4.48 13.57
CA MET A 473 -15.93 3.03 13.36
C MET A 473 -14.90 2.70 12.27
N PRO A 474 -13.91 1.87 12.57
CA PRO A 474 -12.93 1.44 11.56
C PRO A 474 -13.58 0.51 10.55
N LEU A 475 -13.10 0.58 9.31
CA LEU A 475 -13.49 -0.35 8.25
C LEU A 475 -12.30 -0.60 7.32
N VAL A 476 -11.71 -1.77 7.45
CA VAL A 476 -10.69 -2.28 6.54
C VAL A 476 -11.38 -3.09 5.46
N ILE A 477 -11.20 -2.71 4.21
CA ILE A 477 -11.69 -3.46 3.04
C ILE A 477 -10.52 -4.21 2.45
N LEU A 478 -10.65 -5.53 2.38
CA LEU A 478 -9.63 -6.44 1.87
C LEU A 478 -9.97 -6.87 0.44
N ASN A 479 -9.25 -7.88 -0.06
CA ASN A 479 -9.48 -8.47 -1.38
C ASN A 479 -10.88 -9.12 -1.52
N GLN A 480 -11.27 -9.36 -2.75
CA GLN A 480 -12.45 -10.16 -3.09
C GLN A 480 -12.09 -11.65 -3.12
N ASP A 481 -13.01 -12.47 -2.62
CA ASP A 481 -12.93 -13.92 -2.72
C ASP A 481 -14.08 -14.49 -3.57
N GLY A 482 -13.91 -15.71 -4.06
CA GLY A 482 -14.96 -16.44 -4.77
C GLY A 482 -15.24 -15.89 -6.17
N ASP A 483 -16.49 -15.44 -6.42
CA ASP A 483 -16.94 -14.94 -7.72
C ASP A 483 -16.75 -13.42 -7.91
N GLY A 484 -16.08 -12.78 -6.99
CA GLY A 484 -15.84 -11.33 -7.02
C GLY A 484 -17.08 -10.48 -6.69
N SER A 485 -18.18 -11.10 -6.23
CA SER A 485 -19.44 -10.40 -5.96
C SER A 485 -19.45 -9.62 -4.65
N ALA A 486 -18.51 -9.87 -3.74
CA ALA A 486 -18.44 -9.23 -2.43
C ALA A 486 -16.98 -9.13 -1.95
N TRP A 487 -16.72 -8.18 -1.09
CA TRP A 487 -15.42 -7.92 -0.49
C TRP A 487 -15.31 -8.50 0.90
N ASN A 488 -14.12 -8.96 1.25
CA ASN A 488 -13.76 -9.24 2.64
C ASN A 488 -13.56 -7.91 3.38
N TRP A 489 -13.94 -7.87 4.65
CA TRP A 489 -13.72 -6.67 5.46
C TRP A 489 -13.55 -6.98 6.94
N ILE A 490 -12.88 -6.07 7.65
CA ILE A 490 -12.66 -6.10 9.09
C ILE A 490 -13.16 -4.79 9.69
N ASN A 491 -13.77 -4.85 10.86
CA ASN A 491 -14.09 -3.67 11.66
C ASN A 491 -13.84 -3.92 13.16
N ALA A 492 -14.30 -3.04 14.03
CA ALA A 492 -14.09 -3.19 15.47
C ALA A 492 -14.81 -4.43 16.07
N TYR A 493 -15.78 -5.01 15.40
CA TYR A 493 -16.60 -6.09 15.93
C TYR A 493 -16.23 -7.47 15.40
N GLY A 494 -15.54 -7.56 14.28
CA GLY A 494 -15.18 -8.85 13.68
C GLY A 494 -14.76 -8.78 12.23
N GLU A 495 -14.71 -9.94 11.61
CA GLU A 495 -14.22 -10.19 10.26
C GLU A 495 -15.33 -10.81 9.38
N TYR A 496 -15.50 -10.30 8.16
CA TYR A 496 -16.41 -10.86 7.18
C TYR A 496 -15.65 -11.52 6.03
N HIS A 497 -15.94 -12.79 5.79
CA HIS A 497 -15.41 -13.59 4.70
C HIS A 497 -16.45 -13.71 3.58
N SER A 498 -16.21 -13.08 2.45
CA SER A 498 -17.14 -13.00 1.34
C SER A 498 -17.39 -14.33 0.65
N ALA A 499 -16.39 -15.21 0.53
CA ALA A 499 -16.51 -16.53 -0.09
C ALA A 499 -17.47 -17.47 0.67
N THR A 500 -17.47 -17.41 1.99
CA THR A 500 -18.33 -18.20 2.87
C THR A 500 -19.57 -17.45 3.31
N LYS A 501 -19.61 -16.14 3.09
CA LYS A 501 -20.66 -15.21 3.57
C LYS A 501 -20.83 -15.26 5.09
N THR A 502 -19.73 -15.47 5.80
CA THR A 502 -19.69 -15.60 7.26
C THR A 502 -19.05 -14.37 7.88
N PHE A 503 -19.64 -13.89 8.96
CA PHE A 503 -19.04 -12.91 9.87
C PHE A 503 -18.58 -13.64 11.13
N THR A 504 -17.34 -13.47 11.49
CA THR A 504 -16.74 -14.02 12.72
C THR A 504 -16.56 -12.89 13.72
N PRO A 505 -17.38 -12.84 14.78
CA PRO A 505 -17.26 -11.78 15.78
C PRO A 505 -15.99 -11.93 16.61
N TYR A 506 -15.42 -10.80 17.02
CA TYR A 506 -14.33 -10.78 17.99
C TYR A 506 -14.81 -11.04 19.41
N PRO A 507 -13.94 -11.51 20.33
CA PRO A 507 -14.28 -11.67 21.73
C PRO A 507 -14.83 -10.37 22.34
N GLY A 508 -15.97 -10.46 23.01
CA GLY A 508 -16.66 -9.30 23.57
C GLY A 508 -17.78 -8.71 22.71
N PHE A 509 -17.89 -9.14 21.45
CA PHE A 509 -19.08 -8.84 20.63
C PHE A 509 -20.04 -10.03 20.67
N GLU A 510 -21.01 -9.95 21.58
CA GLU A 510 -22.05 -10.98 21.73
C GLU A 510 -23.31 -10.55 20.96
N ALA A 511 -23.65 -11.26 19.91
CA ALA A 511 -24.84 -11.05 19.12
C ALA A 511 -25.41 -12.40 18.64
N SER A 512 -26.71 -12.49 18.50
CA SER A 512 -27.38 -13.64 17.88
C SER A 512 -27.12 -13.70 16.37
N ASP A 513 -27.30 -14.85 15.74
CA ASP A 513 -27.15 -15.02 14.29
C ASP A 513 -28.06 -14.05 13.50
N GLU A 514 -29.24 -13.71 14.03
CA GLU A 514 -30.17 -12.78 13.41
C GLU A 514 -29.67 -11.34 13.48
N GLU A 515 -29.10 -10.93 14.61
CA GLU A 515 -28.47 -9.61 14.79
C GLU A 515 -27.21 -9.48 13.92
N ILE A 516 -26.38 -10.51 13.83
CA ILE A 516 -25.23 -10.58 12.93
C ILE A 516 -25.68 -10.41 11.47
N ALA A 517 -26.71 -11.14 11.03
CA ALA A 517 -27.22 -11.04 9.67
C ALA A 517 -27.80 -9.64 9.36
N ALA A 518 -28.50 -9.04 10.31
CA ALA A 518 -29.02 -7.68 10.21
C ALA A 518 -27.90 -6.63 10.13
N TYR A 519 -26.76 -6.88 10.78
CA TYR A 519 -25.58 -6.02 10.78
C TYR A 519 -24.76 -6.14 9.47
N VAL A 520 -24.51 -7.37 9.02
CA VAL A 520 -23.65 -7.65 7.86
C VAL A 520 -24.20 -7.08 6.56
N LYS A 521 -25.51 -7.15 6.37
CA LYS A 521 -26.15 -6.70 5.12
C LYS A 521 -25.96 -5.20 4.83
N PRO A 522 -26.20 -4.28 5.77
CA PRO A 522 -25.87 -2.86 5.61
C PRO A 522 -24.37 -2.62 5.40
N MET A 523 -23.50 -3.31 6.16
CA MET A 523 -22.06 -3.16 6.05
C MET A 523 -21.53 -3.53 4.66
N ASN A 524 -22.00 -4.63 4.07
CA ASN A 524 -21.67 -4.99 2.69
C ASN A 524 -22.07 -3.88 1.70
N GLY A 525 -23.20 -3.21 1.92
CA GLY A 525 -23.62 -2.05 1.15
C GLY A 525 -22.69 -0.83 1.32
N VAL A 526 -22.17 -0.59 2.53
CA VAL A 526 -21.16 0.47 2.77
C VAL A 526 -19.87 0.15 2.04
N VAL A 527 -19.38 -1.09 2.16
CA VAL A 527 -18.15 -1.55 1.50
C VAL A 527 -18.24 -1.38 -0.02
N GLN A 528 -19.36 -1.81 -0.62
CA GLN A 528 -19.56 -1.68 -2.06
C GLN A 528 -19.62 -0.22 -2.54
N ARG A 529 -20.08 0.72 -1.71
CA ARG A 529 -20.12 2.15 -2.08
C ARG A 529 -18.77 2.85 -1.93
N LYS A 530 -17.94 2.42 -0.98
CA LYS A 530 -16.61 2.99 -0.77
C LYS A 530 -15.61 2.56 -1.86
N ASN A 531 -15.86 1.43 -2.46
CA ASN A 531 -15.04 0.80 -3.48
C ASN A 531 -15.60 1.06 -4.89
#